data_6a0f4aeaefecaa42d74161d96ffe78df
#
_entry.id   6a0f4aeaefecaa42d74161d96ffe78df
#
_cell.length_a   1.000
_cell.length_b   1.000
_cell.length_c   1.000
_cell.angle_alpha   90.00
_cell.angle_beta   90.00
_cell.angle_gamma   90.00
#
_symmetry.space_group_name_H-M   'P 1'
#
loop_
_entity.id
_entity.type
_entity.pdbx_description
1 polymer ?
#
loop_
_entity_poly.entity_id
_entity_poly.type
_entity_poly.pdbx_seq_one_letter_code
_entity_poly.pdbx_strand_id
1 'polypeptide(L)'
;NKEFTKHRILNTDIYKEVEDGEESILFGCGCFWGAEKCFWKLPGVVTTSVGYAGGSLKNPSYEEVCGGYTGHAEVVKVIWEIDKIDISDLLKMFWECHNPTQKNRQGNDIGTQYRSTIFYRNDKYKEIIFNSRKSYQESLKEYDLGIIETEIKKDNQYYFAEEYHQQYLAVDGSRQYCSAAPTNIKLKDFDGSNYKLNQTCLLYTSDAADEERG
;
A
#
# COMPACT_ATOMS: atom_id res chain seq x y z
N ASN A 1 -0.47 -19.05 20.06
CA ASN A 1 0.40 -19.67 19.04
C ASN A 1 -0.09 -19.24 17.66
N LYS A 2 0.68 -18.36 16.98
CA LYS A 2 0.44 -18.05 15.58
C LYS A 2 0.96 -19.23 14.75
N GLU A 3 0.06 -19.99 14.16
CA GLU A 3 0.41 -21.18 13.36
C GLU A 3 1.10 -20.82 12.06
N PHE A 4 0.91 -19.60 11.55
CA PHE A 4 1.47 -19.13 10.30
C PHE A 4 2.21 -17.80 10.51
N THR A 5 3.51 -17.83 10.33
CA THR A 5 4.38 -16.65 10.47
C THR A 5 5.11 -16.26 9.20
N LYS A 6 5.20 -17.18 8.22
CA LYS A 6 5.95 -16.94 6.98
C LYS A 6 5.10 -16.32 5.89
N HIS A 7 5.64 -15.29 5.28
CA HIS A 7 5.08 -14.68 4.08
C HIS A 7 5.03 -15.71 2.93
N ARG A 8 3.84 -15.90 2.34
CA ARG A 8 3.62 -16.95 1.33
C ARG A 8 4.46 -16.79 0.06
N ILE A 9 4.85 -15.56 -0.27
CA ILE A 9 5.65 -15.25 -1.46
C ILE A 9 7.11 -14.99 -1.10
N LEU A 10 7.36 -14.17 -0.08
CA LEU A 10 8.72 -13.73 0.27
C LEU A 10 9.44 -14.66 1.24
N ASN A 11 8.72 -15.60 1.86
CA ASN A 11 9.25 -16.58 2.81
C ASN A 11 9.95 -15.96 4.04
N THR A 12 9.61 -14.72 4.35
CA THR A 12 10.08 -13.97 5.52
C THR A 12 9.03 -13.98 6.63
N ASP A 13 9.41 -13.65 7.86
CA ASP A 13 8.46 -13.51 8.96
C ASP A 13 7.60 -12.24 8.76
N ILE A 14 6.27 -12.40 8.67
CA ILE A 14 5.35 -11.28 8.50
C ILE A 14 5.23 -10.41 9.76
N TYR A 15 5.60 -10.95 10.92
CA TYR A 15 5.54 -10.27 12.22
C TYR A 15 6.88 -9.71 12.66
N LYS A 16 7.89 -9.77 11.79
CA LYS A 16 9.22 -9.26 12.12
C LYS A 16 9.20 -7.77 12.46
N GLU A 17 10.10 -7.37 13.32
CA GLU A 17 10.42 -5.96 13.55
C GLU A 17 11.42 -5.46 12.49
N VAL A 18 11.48 -4.14 12.35
CA VAL A 18 12.44 -3.47 11.46
C VAL A 18 13.86 -3.64 12.02
N GLU A 19 14.77 -4.11 11.18
CA GLU A 19 16.18 -4.31 11.52
C GLU A 19 17.07 -3.19 10.95
N ASP A 20 18.36 -3.19 11.30
CA ASP A 20 19.32 -2.24 10.75
C ASP A 20 19.35 -2.34 9.22
N GLY A 21 19.29 -1.19 8.53
CA GLY A 21 19.23 -1.13 7.08
C GLY A 21 17.83 -1.32 6.49
N GLU A 22 16.83 -1.45 7.33
CA GLU A 22 15.44 -1.57 6.92
C GLU A 22 14.61 -0.37 7.40
N GLU A 23 13.48 -0.15 6.75
CA GLU A 23 12.46 0.84 7.12
C GLU A 23 11.07 0.26 6.91
N SER A 24 10.07 0.89 7.51
CA SER A 24 8.67 0.52 7.31
C SER A 24 7.76 1.71 7.07
N ILE A 25 6.66 1.46 6.35
CA ILE A 25 5.61 2.44 6.06
C ILE A 25 4.28 1.69 5.90
N LEU A 26 3.16 2.41 6.07
CA LEU A 26 1.81 1.88 5.88
C LEU A 26 1.15 2.56 4.68
N PHE A 27 0.58 1.76 3.78
CA PHE A 27 -0.16 2.25 2.60
C PHE A 27 -1.58 1.73 2.57
N GLY A 28 -2.55 2.63 2.41
CA GLY A 28 -3.94 2.28 2.14
C GLY A 28 -4.32 2.60 0.70
N CYS A 29 -4.73 1.59 -0.05
CA CYS A 29 -5.06 1.68 -1.48
C CYS A 29 -6.41 1.00 -1.79
N GLY A 30 -7.37 1.07 -0.89
CA GLY A 30 -8.62 0.31 -0.98
C GLY A 30 -8.50 -1.06 -0.33
N CYS A 31 -9.16 -2.08 -0.88
CA CYS A 31 -9.04 -3.43 -0.37
C CYS A 31 -7.58 -3.87 -0.25
N PHE A 32 -7.18 -4.27 0.97
CA PHE A 32 -5.77 -4.58 1.24
C PHE A 32 -5.27 -5.87 0.58
N TRP A 33 -6.15 -6.73 0.07
CA TRP A 33 -5.73 -7.91 -0.68
C TRP A 33 -4.98 -7.55 -1.97
N GLY A 34 -5.58 -6.69 -2.79
CA GLY A 34 -4.95 -6.21 -4.02
C GLY A 34 -3.77 -5.27 -3.75
N ALA A 35 -3.90 -4.41 -2.76
CA ALA A 35 -2.85 -3.50 -2.35
C ALA A 35 -1.59 -4.24 -1.92
N GLU A 36 -1.71 -5.29 -1.11
CA GLU A 36 -0.56 -6.09 -0.67
C GLU A 36 0.18 -6.71 -1.85
N LYS A 37 -0.54 -7.26 -2.82
CA LYS A 37 0.05 -7.86 -4.01
C LYS A 37 0.93 -6.87 -4.79
N CYS A 38 0.57 -5.60 -4.85
CA CYS A 38 1.38 -4.57 -5.52
C CYS A 38 2.76 -4.41 -4.88
N PHE A 39 2.85 -4.49 -3.56
CA PHE A 39 4.09 -4.23 -2.84
C PHE A 39 4.98 -5.45 -2.67
N TRP A 40 4.44 -6.66 -2.47
CA TRP A 40 5.31 -7.83 -2.32
C TRP A 40 6.10 -8.18 -3.57
N LYS A 41 5.68 -7.69 -4.73
CA LYS A 41 6.36 -7.92 -6.00
C LYS A 41 7.61 -7.07 -6.20
N LEU A 42 7.77 -5.99 -5.42
CA LEU A 42 8.87 -5.05 -5.60
C LEU A 42 10.19 -5.63 -5.06
N PRO A 43 11.24 -5.71 -5.90
CA PRO A 43 12.56 -6.14 -5.45
C PRO A 43 13.08 -5.24 -4.32
N GLY A 44 13.56 -5.83 -3.24
CA GLY A 44 14.05 -5.09 -2.05
C GLY A 44 13.02 -4.97 -0.94
N VAL A 45 11.76 -5.33 -1.17
CA VAL A 45 10.77 -5.50 -0.11
C VAL A 45 11.08 -6.78 0.65
N VAL A 46 11.25 -6.67 1.95
CA VAL A 46 11.60 -7.79 2.84
C VAL A 46 10.37 -8.59 3.22
N THR A 47 9.33 -7.90 3.66
CA THR A 47 8.05 -8.52 4.02
C THR A 47 6.91 -7.52 3.88
N THR A 48 5.72 -8.05 3.69
CA THR A 48 4.47 -7.28 3.74
C THR A 48 3.51 -7.96 4.69
N SER A 49 2.59 -7.20 5.24
CA SER A 49 1.43 -7.69 5.96
C SER A 49 0.25 -6.76 5.73
N VAL A 50 -0.95 -7.25 5.99
CA VAL A 50 -2.16 -6.42 5.96
C VAL A 50 -2.69 -6.21 7.36
N GLY A 51 -3.32 -5.06 7.57
CA GLY A 51 -3.82 -4.70 8.89
C GLY A 51 -4.65 -3.43 8.88
N TYR A 52 -4.83 -2.89 10.06
CA TYR A 52 -5.69 -1.74 10.34
C TYR A 52 -4.91 -0.63 11.01
N ALA A 53 -5.08 0.60 10.54
CA ALA A 53 -4.41 1.76 11.09
C ALA A 53 -5.21 3.06 10.87
N GLY A 54 -4.83 4.09 11.62
CA GLY A 54 -5.40 5.43 11.48
C GLY A 54 -6.67 5.69 12.28
N GLY A 55 -7.23 4.68 12.93
CA GLY A 55 -8.43 4.78 13.75
C GLY A 55 -8.14 4.83 15.26
N SER A 56 -9.21 4.79 16.04
CA SER A 56 -9.16 4.90 17.50
C SER A 56 -9.43 3.59 18.24
N LEU A 57 -10.15 2.65 17.63
CA LEU A 57 -10.47 1.38 18.28
C LEU A 57 -9.23 0.51 18.43
N LYS A 58 -8.95 0.04 19.64
CA LYS A 58 -7.82 -0.85 19.92
C LYS A 58 -8.16 -2.28 19.53
N ASN A 59 -7.19 -2.97 18.91
CA ASN A 59 -7.30 -4.37 18.50
C ASN A 59 -8.62 -4.68 17.73
N PRO A 60 -8.91 -3.93 16.65
CA PRO A 60 -10.16 -4.12 15.92
C PRO A 60 -10.19 -5.46 15.21
N SER A 61 -11.39 -6.04 15.09
CA SER A 61 -11.65 -7.15 14.17
C SER A 61 -12.01 -6.63 12.78
N TYR A 62 -11.92 -7.50 11.78
CA TYR A 62 -12.36 -7.20 10.43
C TYR A 62 -13.82 -6.73 10.38
N GLU A 63 -14.73 -7.42 11.12
CA GLU A 63 -16.14 -7.06 11.18
C GLU A 63 -16.37 -5.67 11.76
N GLU A 64 -15.63 -5.31 12.81
CA GLU A 64 -15.70 -3.97 13.41
C GLU A 64 -15.22 -2.89 12.44
N VAL A 65 -14.12 -3.12 11.70
CA VAL A 65 -13.63 -2.18 10.69
C VAL A 65 -14.65 -2.04 9.55
N CYS A 66 -15.23 -3.13 9.07
CA CYS A 66 -16.27 -3.11 8.04
C CYS A 66 -17.53 -2.36 8.50
N GLY A 67 -17.79 -2.27 9.79
CA GLY A 67 -18.86 -1.47 10.35
C GLY A 67 -18.70 0.03 10.17
N GLY A 68 -17.48 0.51 9.83
CA GLY A 68 -17.20 1.90 9.47
C GLY A 68 -17.07 2.87 10.65
N TYR A 69 -17.12 2.40 11.90
CA TYR A 69 -17.06 3.26 13.10
C TYR A 69 -15.73 3.25 13.85
N THR A 70 -14.78 2.41 13.44
CA THR A 70 -13.47 2.31 14.11
C THR A 70 -12.52 3.44 13.77
N GLY A 71 -12.75 4.11 12.63
CA GLY A 71 -11.86 5.10 12.05
C GLY A 71 -10.63 4.51 11.35
N HIS A 72 -10.44 3.19 11.40
CA HIS A 72 -9.30 2.53 10.75
C HIS A 72 -9.49 2.43 9.24
N ALA A 73 -8.36 2.53 8.53
CA ALA A 73 -8.23 2.13 7.14
C ALA A 73 -7.63 0.72 7.06
N GLU A 74 -7.98 -0.01 6.01
CA GLU A 74 -7.25 -1.20 5.58
C GLU A 74 -5.93 -0.77 4.98
N VAL A 75 -4.82 -1.27 5.52
CA VAL A 75 -3.48 -0.87 5.10
C VAL A 75 -2.56 -2.06 4.89
N VAL A 76 -1.54 -1.83 4.08
CA VAL A 76 -0.40 -2.74 3.89
C VAL A 76 0.79 -2.16 4.64
N LYS A 77 1.39 -2.95 5.52
CA LYS A 77 2.69 -2.63 6.12
C LYS A 77 3.77 -3.18 5.21
N VAL A 78 4.67 -2.31 4.77
CA VAL A 78 5.81 -2.67 3.92
C VAL A 78 7.09 -2.46 4.73
N ILE A 79 7.92 -3.49 4.82
CA ILE A 79 9.29 -3.39 5.33
C ILE A 79 10.21 -3.59 4.13
N TRP A 80 11.15 -2.67 3.92
CA TRP A 80 12.07 -2.71 2.78
C TRP A 80 13.52 -2.46 3.19
N GLU A 81 14.46 -2.97 2.39
CA GLU A 81 15.88 -2.70 2.53
C GLU A 81 16.23 -1.37 1.83
N ILE A 82 16.76 -0.41 2.58
CA ILE A 82 17.06 0.94 2.09
C ILE A 82 18.15 0.97 1.00
N ASP A 83 19.01 -0.06 0.97
CA ASP A 83 20.06 -0.19 -0.03
C ASP A 83 19.56 -0.74 -1.37
N LYS A 84 18.44 -1.48 -1.37
CA LYS A 84 17.91 -2.16 -2.56
C LYS A 84 16.77 -1.41 -3.23
N ILE A 85 15.96 -0.71 -2.45
CA ILE A 85 14.80 0.02 -2.95
C ILE A 85 14.71 1.37 -2.24
N ASP A 86 14.35 2.41 -2.95
CA ASP A 86 14.15 3.75 -2.39
C ASP A 86 12.68 3.99 -2.04
N ILE A 87 12.43 4.88 -1.08
CA ILE A 87 11.06 5.33 -0.78
C ILE A 87 10.33 5.85 -2.01
N SER A 88 11.06 6.46 -2.96
CA SER A 88 10.50 6.94 -4.24
C SER A 88 9.88 5.81 -5.06
N ASP A 89 10.50 4.62 -5.07
CA ASP A 89 9.97 3.45 -5.77
C ASP A 89 8.65 2.98 -5.15
N LEU A 90 8.57 3.00 -3.81
CA LEU A 90 7.35 2.65 -3.08
C LEU A 90 6.24 3.67 -3.32
N LEU A 91 6.57 4.95 -3.31
CA LEU A 91 5.62 6.03 -3.60
C LEU A 91 5.11 5.96 -5.04
N LYS A 92 5.98 5.61 -5.99
CA LYS A 92 5.56 5.40 -7.37
C LYS A 92 4.53 4.28 -7.48
N MET A 93 4.78 3.13 -6.85
CA MET A 93 3.80 2.04 -6.81
C MET A 93 2.50 2.50 -6.14
N PHE A 94 2.57 3.19 -5.02
CA PHE A 94 1.40 3.69 -4.30
C PHE A 94 0.51 4.58 -5.17
N TRP A 95 1.07 5.63 -5.76
CA TRP A 95 0.29 6.57 -6.58
C TRP A 95 -0.27 5.93 -7.85
N GLU A 96 0.44 4.97 -8.43
CA GLU A 96 0.07 4.34 -9.70
C GLU A 96 -0.83 3.11 -9.55
N CYS A 97 -0.88 2.47 -8.39
CA CYS A 97 -1.64 1.23 -8.20
C CYS A 97 -3.13 1.42 -7.90
N HIS A 98 -3.57 2.64 -7.62
CA HIS A 98 -4.97 2.95 -7.28
C HIS A 98 -5.34 4.36 -7.72
N ASN A 99 -6.61 4.74 -7.53
CA ASN A 99 -7.06 6.11 -7.77
C ASN A 99 -7.07 6.90 -6.45
N PRO A 100 -6.09 7.80 -6.22
CA PRO A 100 -6.00 8.56 -4.99
C PRO A 100 -6.97 9.75 -4.92
N THR A 101 -7.77 9.98 -5.96
CA THR A 101 -8.78 11.07 -5.99
C THR A 101 -10.15 10.63 -5.47
N GLN A 102 -10.32 9.35 -5.16
CA GLN A 102 -11.58 8.84 -4.61
C GLN A 102 -11.59 9.01 -3.09
N LYS A 103 -12.64 9.68 -2.60
CA LYS A 103 -12.80 9.93 -1.17
C LYS A 103 -13.54 8.77 -0.50
N ASN A 104 -12.94 8.20 0.55
CA ASN A 104 -13.53 7.11 1.33
C ASN A 104 -14.05 5.97 0.47
N ARG A 105 -13.34 5.66 -0.58
CA ARG A 105 -13.64 4.54 -1.48
C ARG A 105 -12.47 4.21 -2.38
N GLN A 106 -12.50 3.02 -2.95
CA GLN A 106 -11.66 2.66 -4.09
C GLN A 106 -12.46 1.72 -5.01
N GLY A 107 -12.71 2.19 -6.25
CA GLY A 107 -13.52 1.44 -7.18
C GLY A 107 -14.92 1.15 -6.61
N ASN A 108 -15.31 -0.12 -6.58
CA ASN A 108 -16.61 -0.56 -6.06
C ASN A 108 -16.68 -0.68 -4.53
N ASP A 109 -15.55 -0.63 -3.84
CA ASP A 109 -15.50 -0.68 -2.38
C ASP A 109 -15.71 0.71 -1.79
N ILE A 110 -16.81 0.89 -1.08
CA ILE A 110 -17.23 2.16 -0.49
C ILE A 110 -17.16 2.06 1.04
N GLY A 111 -16.49 3.03 1.66
CA GLY A 111 -16.36 3.12 3.11
C GLY A 111 -15.04 3.79 3.51
N THR A 112 -14.99 4.32 4.73
CA THR A 112 -13.79 4.98 5.27
C THR A 112 -12.61 4.02 5.38
N GLN A 113 -12.86 2.71 5.56
CA GLN A 113 -11.82 1.68 5.59
C GLN A 113 -11.06 1.52 4.27
N TYR A 114 -11.64 1.95 3.15
CA TYR A 114 -11.04 1.85 1.81
C TYR A 114 -10.41 3.15 1.32
N ARG A 115 -10.28 4.15 2.21
CA ARG A 115 -9.67 5.44 1.85
C ARG A 115 -8.19 5.31 1.53
N SER A 116 -7.73 6.15 0.62
CA SER A 116 -6.31 6.29 0.28
C SER A 116 -5.53 6.91 1.44
N THR A 117 -4.46 6.25 1.88
CA THR A 117 -3.66 6.71 3.01
C THR A 117 -2.18 6.44 2.84
N ILE A 118 -1.34 7.32 3.37
CA ILE A 118 0.07 7.07 3.67
C ILE A 118 0.30 7.40 5.13
N PHE A 119 0.61 6.39 5.93
CA PHE A 119 0.99 6.60 7.33
C PHE A 119 2.49 6.30 7.47
N TYR A 120 3.29 7.36 7.56
CA TYR A 120 4.73 7.24 7.74
C TYR A 120 5.11 7.08 9.21
N ARG A 121 6.20 6.37 9.47
CA ARG A 121 6.68 6.06 10.82
C ARG A 121 7.91 6.87 11.20
N ASN A 122 8.69 7.28 10.20
CA ASN A 122 9.89 8.06 10.37
C ASN A 122 9.71 9.44 9.72
N ASP A 123 9.93 10.49 10.52
CA ASP A 123 9.75 11.88 10.08
C ASP A 123 10.63 12.28 8.89
N LYS A 124 11.74 11.58 8.67
CA LYS A 124 12.62 11.84 7.52
C LYS A 124 11.94 11.66 6.17
N TYR A 125 10.83 10.89 6.11
CA TYR A 125 10.07 10.65 4.88
C TYR A 125 8.94 11.65 4.63
N LYS A 126 8.62 12.49 5.59
CA LYS A 126 7.49 13.43 5.48
C LYS A 126 7.60 14.32 4.25
N GLU A 127 8.73 14.98 4.07
CA GLU A 127 8.94 15.93 2.97
C GLU A 127 8.84 15.23 1.61
N ILE A 128 9.52 14.10 1.41
CA ILE A 128 9.51 13.38 0.15
C ILE A 128 8.13 12.84 -0.22
N ILE A 129 7.33 12.43 0.77
CA ILE A 129 5.94 12.01 0.56
C ILE A 129 5.11 13.17 0.00
N PHE A 130 5.18 14.35 0.64
CA PHE A 130 4.45 15.52 0.17
C PHE A 130 4.93 16.02 -1.20
N ASN A 131 6.24 15.95 -1.48
CA ASN A 131 6.79 16.28 -2.79
C ASN A 131 6.26 15.35 -3.88
N SER A 132 6.15 14.04 -3.59
CA SER A 132 5.56 13.08 -4.52
C SER A 132 4.07 13.37 -4.79
N ARG A 133 3.32 13.71 -3.74
CA ARG A 133 1.90 14.10 -3.86
C ARG A 133 1.75 15.32 -4.74
N LYS A 134 2.56 16.35 -4.54
CA LYS A 134 2.53 17.56 -5.35
C LYS A 134 2.77 17.26 -6.82
N SER A 135 3.80 16.49 -7.12
CA SER A 135 4.14 16.08 -8.48
C SER A 135 3.01 15.28 -9.13
N TYR A 136 2.46 14.31 -8.41
CA TYR A 136 1.37 13.48 -8.93
C TYR A 136 0.08 14.29 -9.14
N GLN A 137 -0.22 15.23 -8.23
CA GLN A 137 -1.36 16.14 -8.39
C GLN A 137 -1.23 17.02 -9.64
N GLU A 138 -0.05 17.51 -9.93
CA GLU A 138 0.21 18.29 -11.15
C GLU A 138 -0.04 17.44 -12.40
N SER A 139 0.42 16.20 -12.41
CA SER A 139 0.17 15.27 -13.52
C SER A 139 -1.33 14.95 -13.69
N LEU A 140 -2.05 14.74 -12.59
CA LEU A 140 -3.50 14.50 -12.64
C LEU A 140 -4.28 15.69 -13.20
N LYS A 141 -3.86 16.91 -12.88
CA LYS A 141 -4.48 18.13 -13.41
C LYS A 141 -4.32 18.26 -14.92
N GLU A 142 -3.20 17.84 -15.48
CA GLU A 142 -2.98 17.85 -16.92
C GLU A 142 -4.03 17.02 -17.69
N TYR A 143 -4.64 16.03 -17.02
CA TYR A 143 -5.64 15.11 -17.58
C TYR A 143 -7.05 15.31 -16.99
N ASP A 144 -7.28 16.37 -16.25
CA ASP A 144 -8.58 16.67 -15.62
C ASP A 144 -9.09 15.57 -14.66
N LEU A 145 -8.18 14.95 -13.89
CA LEU A 145 -8.46 13.77 -13.07
C LEU A 145 -8.70 14.06 -11.57
N GLY A 146 -9.12 15.23 -11.19
CA GLY A 146 -9.56 15.55 -9.85
C GLY A 146 -8.44 15.80 -8.83
N ILE A 147 -8.83 15.89 -7.56
CA ILE A 147 -7.95 16.28 -6.45
C ILE A 147 -7.61 15.03 -5.61
N ILE A 148 -6.34 14.89 -5.24
CA ILE A 148 -5.89 13.82 -4.35
C ILE A 148 -6.55 13.97 -2.97
N GLU A 149 -7.19 12.89 -2.53
CA GLU A 149 -7.88 12.77 -1.24
C GLU A 149 -7.06 11.97 -0.20
N THR A 150 -5.85 11.57 -0.54
CA THR A 150 -5.00 10.74 0.30
C THR A 150 -4.71 11.40 1.64
N GLU A 151 -5.03 10.70 2.74
CA GLU A 151 -4.65 11.10 4.09
C GLU A 151 -3.17 10.78 4.32
N ILE A 152 -2.39 11.79 4.67
CA ILE A 152 -0.95 11.64 4.94
C ILE A 152 -0.68 12.10 6.36
N LYS A 153 -0.26 11.19 7.23
CA LYS A 153 0.10 11.52 8.61
C LYS A 153 1.13 10.57 9.18
N LYS A 154 1.77 10.98 10.28
CA LYS A 154 2.58 10.09 11.09
C LYS A 154 1.68 9.21 11.93
N ASP A 155 1.87 7.89 11.87
CA ASP A 155 1.19 6.95 12.74
C ASP A 155 2.11 5.76 13.04
N ASN A 156 2.24 5.44 14.32
CA ASN A 156 3.03 4.30 14.78
C ASN A 156 2.15 3.13 15.21
N GLN A 157 0.82 3.30 15.24
CA GLN A 157 -0.10 2.23 15.57
C GLN A 157 -0.47 1.43 14.33
N TYR A 158 -0.39 0.12 14.47
CA TYR A 158 -0.76 -0.83 13.44
C TYR A 158 -1.23 -2.11 14.10
N TYR A 159 -2.39 -2.58 13.67
CA TYR A 159 -2.96 -3.83 14.14
C TYR A 159 -2.98 -4.82 12.97
N PHE A 160 -2.28 -5.93 13.11
CA PHE A 160 -2.31 -7.00 12.12
C PHE A 160 -3.72 -7.49 11.92
N ALA A 161 -4.14 -7.61 10.67
CA ALA A 161 -5.39 -8.29 10.33
C ALA A 161 -5.26 -9.79 10.60
N GLU A 162 -6.37 -10.46 10.61
CA GLU A 162 -6.50 -11.90 10.84
C GLU A 162 -5.62 -12.68 9.84
N GLU A 163 -5.14 -13.85 10.25
CA GLU A 163 -4.21 -14.66 9.46
C GLU A 163 -4.74 -15.00 8.06
N TYR A 164 -6.04 -15.23 7.93
CA TYR A 164 -6.65 -15.54 6.63
C TYR A 164 -6.63 -14.40 5.63
N HIS A 165 -6.39 -13.16 6.06
CA HIS A 165 -6.21 -12.02 5.17
C HIS A 165 -4.76 -11.86 4.67
N GLN A 166 -3.79 -12.42 5.39
CA GLN A 166 -2.38 -12.24 5.04
C GLN A 166 -2.05 -12.97 3.73
N GLN A 167 -1.53 -12.21 2.76
CA GLN A 167 -1.23 -12.69 1.40
C GLN A 167 -2.41 -13.46 0.78
N TYR A 168 -3.62 -12.92 0.96
CA TYR A 168 -4.86 -13.59 0.54
C TYR A 168 -4.85 -13.98 -0.96
N LEU A 169 -4.37 -13.12 -1.84
CA LEU A 169 -4.34 -13.39 -3.27
C LEU A 169 -3.30 -14.44 -3.69
N ALA A 170 -2.43 -14.84 -2.77
CA ALA A 170 -1.47 -15.94 -2.99
C ALA A 170 -1.99 -17.29 -2.46
N VAL A 171 -3.16 -17.33 -1.84
CA VAL A 171 -3.77 -18.56 -1.35
C VAL A 171 -4.47 -19.28 -2.50
N ASP A 172 -4.16 -20.58 -2.68
CA ASP A 172 -4.80 -21.40 -3.71
C ASP A 172 -6.33 -21.47 -3.49
N GLY A 173 -7.07 -21.24 -4.56
CA GLY A 173 -8.54 -21.23 -4.52
C GLY A 173 -9.16 -19.98 -3.90
N SER A 174 -8.37 -18.97 -3.50
CA SER A 174 -8.91 -17.72 -3.01
C SER A 174 -9.63 -16.95 -4.12
N ARG A 175 -10.62 -16.15 -3.71
CA ARG A 175 -11.31 -15.25 -4.64
C ARG A 175 -10.33 -14.17 -5.12
N GLN A 176 -10.01 -14.16 -6.41
CA GLN A 176 -9.17 -13.14 -7.01
C GLN A 176 -9.97 -11.85 -7.17
N TYR A 177 -9.87 -10.97 -6.19
CA TYR A 177 -10.59 -9.71 -6.12
C TYR A 177 -9.65 -8.54 -5.88
N CYS A 178 -9.78 -7.51 -6.71
CA CYS A 178 -9.11 -6.24 -6.54
C CYS A 178 -10.07 -5.11 -6.93
N SER A 179 -10.31 -4.17 -6.01
CA SER A 179 -11.17 -3.02 -6.25
C SER A 179 -10.41 -1.84 -6.85
N ALA A 180 -9.11 -1.91 -6.95
CA ALA A 180 -8.27 -0.81 -7.42
C ALA A 180 -8.71 -0.32 -8.82
N ALA A 181 -8.79 0.99 -8.96
CA ALA A 181 -9.14 1.68 -10.20
C ALA A 181 -8.04 2.69 -10.59
N PRO A 182 -6.85 2.22 -11.00
CA PRO A 182 -5.72 3.10 -11.32
C PRO A 182 -6.08 4.16 -12.35
N THR A 183 -5.48 5.34 -12.22
CA THR A 183 -5.69 6.45 -13.17
C THR A 183 -4.93 6.28 -14.48
N ASN A 184 -3.98 5.35 -14.55
CA ASN A 184 -3.02 5.14 -15.64
C ASN A 184 -2.04 6.31 -15.86
N ILE A 185 -1.97 7.24 -14.92
CA ILE A 185 -0.98 8.32 -14.93
C ILE A 185 0.26 7.85 -14.18
N LYS A 186 1.43 8.11 -14.77
CA LYS A 186 2.72 7.73 -14.18
C LYS A 186 3.27 8.86 -13.30
N LEU A 187 3.87 8.50 -12.17
CA LEU A 187 4.60 9.44 -11.34
C LEU A 187 5.89 9.83 -12.04
N LYS A 188 6.07 11.13 -12.28
CA LYS A 188 7.30 11.71 -12.83
C LYS A 188 8.38 11.83 -11.75
N ASP A 189 9.58 12.19 -12.15
CA ASP A 189 10.60 12.64 -11.20
C ASP A 189 10.08 13.84 -10.41
N PHE A 190 10.37 13.86 -9.12
CA PHE A 190 9.96 14.92 -8.21
C PHE A 190 11.12 15.28 -7.28
N ASP A 191 11.00 16.38 -6.57
CA ASP A 191 12.03 16.86 -5.67
C ASP A 191 12.33 15.83 -4.56
N GLY A 192 13.58 15.34 -4.55
CA GLY A 192 14.05 14.29 -3.67
C GLY A 192 13.87 12.86 -4.19
N SER A 193 13.28 12.66 -5.37
CA SER A 193 13.16 11.31 -5.94
C SER A 193 14.52 10.71 -6.32
N ASN A 194 14.69 9.43 -6.01
CA ASN A 194 15.91 8.68 -6.29
C ASN A 194 15.58 7.22 -6.58
N TYR A 195 14.88 6.98 -7.68
CA TYR A 195 14.43 5.64 -8.06
C TYR A 195 15.60 4.67 -8.24
N LYS A 196 15.53 3.53 -7.57
CA LYS A 196 16.50 2.42 -7.68
C LYS A 196 16.00 1.31 -8.59
N LEU A 197 14.67 1.14 -8.70
CA LEU A 197 14.09 0.12 -9.56
C LEU A 197 14.01 0.60 -11.00
N ASN A 198 14.22 -0.34 -11.93
CA ASN A 198 14.03 -0.09 -13.35
C ASN A 198 12.53 0.15 -13.62
N GLN A 199 12.20 1.23 -14.32
CA GLN A 199 10.83 1.58 -14.70
C GLN A 199 10.11 0.43 -15.43
N THR A 200 10.85 -0.37 -16.22
CA THR A 200 10.32 -1.55 -16.93
C THR A 200 9.87 -2.65 -15.95
N CYS A 201 10.55 -2.82 -14.81
CA CYS A 201 10.14 -3.80 -13.80
C CYS A 201 8.80 -3.45 -13.14
N LEU A 202 8.52 -2.16 -12.95
CA LEU A 202 7.26 -1.69 -12.36
C LEU A 202 6.09 -1.90 -13.30
N LEU A 203 6.28 -1.67 -14.60
CA LEU A 203 5.28 -1.94 -15.65
C LEU A 203 4.96 -3.44 -15.75
N TYR A 204 5.98 -4.30 -15.70
CA TYR A 204 5.81 -5.75 -15.80
C TYR A 204 5.03 -6.34 -14.61
N THR A 205 5.16 -5.75 -13.42
CA THR A 205 4.43 -6.19 -12.23
C THR A 205 2.96 -5.77 -12.24
N SER A 206 2.59 -4.70 -12.94
CA SER A 206 1.19 -4.29 -13.11
C SER A 206 0.49 -5.08 -14.22
N ASP A 207 1.18 -5.39 -15.32
CA ASP A 207 0.61 -6.09 -16.48
C ASP A 207 0.42 -7.59 -16.22
N ALA A 208 1.28 -8.22 -15.40
CA ALA A 208 1.12 -9.63 -15.00
C ALA A 208 -0.15 -9.91 -14.19
N ALA A 209 -0.78 -8.88 -13.63
CA ALA A 209 -2.07 -9.00 -12.94
C ALA A 209 -3.26 -9.07 -13.93
N ASP A 210 -3.09 -8.61 -15.16
CA ASP A 210 -4.13 -8.60 -16.19
C ASP A 210 -4.08 -9.82 -17.12
N GLU A 211 -2.92 -10.46 -17.28
CA GLU A 211 -2.78 -11.68 -18.10
C GLU A 211 -3.40 -12.93 -17.45
N GLU A 212 -3.59 -12.95 -16.14
CA GLU A 212 -4.27 -14.06 -15.45
C GLU A 212 -5.80 -13.96 -15.49
N ARG A 213 -6.37 -12.97 -16.17
CA ARG A 213 -7.83 -12.78 -16.34
C ARG A 213 -8.37 -13.23 -17.70
N GLY A 214 -7.56 -13.94 -18.51
CA GLY A 214 -7.97 -14.54 -19.78
C GLY A 214 -8.51 -15.95 -19.62
#